data_e3108f43c66329008952fb658a16aadf
#
_entry.id   e3108f43c66329008952fb658a16aadf
#
_cell.length_a   1.000
_cell.length_b   1.000
_cell.length_c   1.000
_cell.angle_alpha   90.00
_cell.angle_beta   90.00
_cell.angle_gamma   90.00
#
_symmetry.space_group_name_H-M   'P 1'
#
loop_
_entity.id
_entity.type
_entity.pdbx_description
1 polymer ?
#
loop_
_entity_poly.entity_id
_entity_poly.type
_entity_poly.pdbx_seq_one_letter_code
_entity_poly.pdbx_strand_id
1 'polypeptide(L)'
;MATALAASGWKVLLIDLDPQGNASTGLGLNQAERTHSSYDLLISDTPLADCVINTPVPGLDIVPAVVDLSGAEVELVEFEERTHRLKKALDAGDDGQWDICLIDCPPSLGLLTLNAMVAVESLLVPLQCEFFALEGLSQLLQTVERIRARFNRGLSVMGVVLTMYDRRNKLTEQVSDDVRACLGNVVFDTVIPRNVRLSEAPSHGLPALIYDHRCPGSEAYINLARELISRLPERKVAA
;
A
#
# COMPACT_ATOMS: atom_id res chain seq x y z
N MET A 1 -5.63 3.43 4.52
CA MET A 1 -5.90 4.00 3.19
C MET A 1 -7.01 3.22 2.46
N ALA A 2 -6.89 1.91 2.24
CA ALA A 2 -7.90 1.09 1.55
C ALA A 2 -9.34 1.33 2.05
N THR A 3 -9.55 1.28 3.37
CA THR A 3 -10.85 1.58 3.99
C THR A 3 -11.38 2.98 3.67
N ALA A 4 -10.51 4.00 3.57
CA ALA A 4 -10.92 5.37 3.25
C ALA A 4 -11.35 5.51 1.78
N LEU A 5 -10.69 4.79 0.86
CA LEU A 5 -11.08 4.71 -0.53
C LEU A 5 -12.42 3.98 -0.69
N ALA A 6 -12.59 2.84 -0.02
CA ALA A 6 -13.86 2.10 -0.01
C ALA A 6 -15.00 2.95 0.56
N ALA A 7 -14.77 3.68 1.66
CA ALA A 7 -15.72 4.63 2.23
C ALA A 7 -16.05 5.80 1.30
N SER A 8 -15.22 6.08 0.30
CA SER A 8 -15.44 7.07 -0.76
C SER A 8 -16.15 6.48 -2.00
N GLY A 9 -16.64 5.23 -1.92
CA GLY A 9 -17.43 4.56 -2.95
C GLY A 9 -16.60 3.85 -4.02
N TRP A 10 -15.31 3.61 -3.78
CA TRP A 10 -14.45 2.86 -4.69
C TRP A 10 -14.43 1.37 -4.31
N LYS A 11 -14.38 0.50 -5.30
CA LYS A 11 -14.11 -0.93 -5.09
C LYS A 11 -12.61 -1.13 -5.02
N VAL A 12 -12.12 -1.64 -3.90
CA VAL A 12 -10.71 -1.72 -3.59
C VAL A 12 -10.29 -3.17 -3.36
N LEU A 13 -9.23 -3.61 -4.04
CA LEU A 13 -8.49 -4.79 -3.67
C LEU A 13 -7.23 -4.36 -2.89
N LEU A 14 -7.03 -4.92 -1.71
CA LEU A 14 -5.78 -4.80 -0.96
C LEU A 14 -5.00 -6.10 -1.06
N ILE A 15 -3.74 -6.03 -1.47
CA ILE A 15 -2.83 -7.18 -1.45
C ILE A 15 -1.80 -6.93 -0.37
N ASP A 16 -1.78 -7.77 0.64
CA ASP A 16 -0.80 -7.74 1.73
C ASP A 16 0.43 -8.57 1.31
N LEU A 17 1.54 -7.92 1.02
CA LEU A 17 2.83 -8.54 0.69
C LEU A 17 3.84 -8.47 1.84
N ASP A 18 3.45 -7.96 3.00
CA ASP A 18 4.32 -8.00 4.17
C ASP A 18 4.13 -9.34 4.91
N PRO A 19 5.18 -10.15 5.09
CA PRO A 19 5.12 -11.39 5.87
C PRO A 19 4.60 -11.22 7.30
N GLN A 20 4.69 -10.01 7.85
CA GLN A 20 4.10 -9.68 9.16
C GLN A 20 2.57 -9.72 9.15
N GLY A 21 1.93 -9.56 7.98
CA GLY A 21 0.48 -9.62 7.80
C GLY A 21 -0.28 -8.54 8.59
N ASN A 22 0.33 -7.36 8.73
CA ASN A 22 -0.25 -6.26 9.52
C ASN A 22 -1.54 -5.71 8.89
N ALA A 23 -1.60 -5.62 7.56
CA ALA A 23 -2.80 -5.19 6.86
C ALA A 23 -3.94 -6.21 7.03
N SER A 24 -3.62 -7.50 6.91
CA SER A 24 -4.56 -8.61 7.12
C SER A 24 -5.12 -8.61 8.55
N THR A 25 -4.24 -8.49 9.54
CA THR A 25 -4.63 -8.42 10.96
C THR A 25 -5.45 -7.17 11.27
N GLY A 26 -5.07 -6.03 10.70
CA GLY A 26 -5.79 -4.76 10.87
C GLY A 26 -7.19 -4.73 10.25
N LEU A 27 -7.52 -5.70 9.39
CA LEU A 27 -8.86 -5.93 8.84
C LEU A 27 -9.62 -7.05 9.56
N GLY A 28 -9.06 -7.59 10.65
CA GLY A 28 -9.71 -8.58 11.50
C GLY A 28 -9.53 -10.02 11.06
N LEU A 29 -8.73 -10.29 10.02
CA LEU A 29 -8.50 -11.66 9.56
C LEU A 29 -7.50 -12.38 10.48
N ASN A 30 -7.96 -13.40 11.18
CA ASN A 30 -7.07 -14.28 11.93
C ASN A 30 -6.33 -15.27 10.99
N GLN A 31 -5.27 -15.91 11.48
CA GLN A 31 -4.44 -16.78 10.64
C GLN A 31 -5.21 -17.99 10.08
N ALA A 32 -6.20 -18.52 10.79
CA ALA A 32 -6.97 -19.68 10.32
C ALA A 32 -7.90 -19.35 9.15
N GLU A 33 -8.23 -18.07 8.96
CA GLU A 33 -9.08 -17.62 7.85
C GLU A 33 -8.28 -17.35 6.57
N ARG A 34 -6.95 -17.32 6.64
CA ARG A 34 -6.05 -17.06 5.51
C ARG A 34 -5.68 -18.36 4.79
N THR A 35 -6.68 -19.05 4.22
CA THR A 35 -6.52 -20.35 3.58
C THR A 35 -5.67 -20.30 2.31
N HIS A 36 -5.84 -19.25 1.52
CA HIS A 36 -4.98 -18.87 0.40
C HIS A 36 -4.50 -17.43 0.63
N SER A 37 -3.30 -17.12 0.18
CA SER A 37 -2.60 -15.91 0.55
C SER A 37 -1.77 -15.36 -0.60
N SER A 38 -1.12 -14.22 -0.38
CA SER A 38 -0.16 -13.68 -1.33
C SER A 38 1.07 -14.59 -1.55
N TYR A 39 1.38 -15.51 -0.61
CA TYR A 39 2.35 -16.56 -0.84
C TYR A 39 1.89 -17.52 -1.94
N ASP A 40 0.65 -18.04 -1.85
CA ASP A 40 0.08 -18.97 -2.81
C ASP A 40 -0.03 -18.32 -4.20
N LEU A 41 -0.39 -17.03 -4.24
CA LEU A 41 -0.46 -16.24 -5.46
C LEU A 41 0.91 -16.12 -6.16
N LEU A 42 2.00 -15.96 -5.39
CA LEU A 42 3.35 -15.77 -5.92
C LEU A 42 4.09 -17.08 -6.24
N ILE A 43 3.90 -18.11 -5.44
CA ILE A 43 4.69 -19.34 -5.47
C ILE A 43 3.93 -20.50 -6.12
N SER A 44 2.65 -20.66 -5.74
CA SER A 44 1.86 -21.84 -6.14
C SER A 44 1.03 -21.63 -7.42
N ASP A 45 1.10 -20.47 -8.06
CA ASP A 45 0.27 -20.08 -9.21
C ASP A 45 -1.25 -20.20 -8.92
N THR A 46 -1.64 -20.03 -7.65
CA THR A 46 -3.06 -20.05 -7.25
C THR A 46 -3.77 -18.87 -7.90
N PRO A 47 -4.93 -19.07 -8.54
CA PRO A 47 -5.68 -17.98 -9.16
C PRO A 47 -6.01 -16.86 -8.18
N LEU A 48 -5.96 -15.59 -8.64
CA LEU A 48 -6.27 -14.42 -7.83
C LEU A 48 -7.62 -14.56 -7.12
N ALA A 49 -8.65 -15.03 -7.82
CA ALA A 49 -10.00 -15.19 -7.29
C ALA A 49 -10.06 -16.14 -6.08
N ASP A 50 -9.19 -17.16 -6.03
CA ASP A 50 -9.13 -18.11 -4.93
C ASP A 50 -8.38 -17.56 -3.71
N CYS A 51 -7.54 -16.52 -3.91
CA CYS A 51 -6.79 -15.85 -2.86
C CYS A 51 -7.54 -14.67 -2.23
N VAL A 52 -8.59 -14.17 -2.88
CA VAL A 52 -9.34 -13.00 -2.42
C VAL A 52 -10.33 -13.36 -1.33
N ILE A 53 -10.31 -12.60 -0.24
CA ILE A 53 -11.25 -12.69 0.87
C ILE A 53 -12.04 -11.38 0.96
N ASN A 54 -13.38 -11.49 1.07
CA ASN A 54 -14.23 -10.33 1.35
C ASN A 54 -14.00 -9.86 2.79
N THR A 55 -13.86 -8.56 2.98
CA THR A 55 -13.70 -7.99 4.33
C THR A 55 -15.04 -7.51 4.88
N PRO A 56 -15.16 -7.26 6.20
CA PRO A 56 -16.33 -6.61 6.78
C PRO A 56 -16.54 -5.17 6.29
N VAL A 57 -15.58 -4.58 5.59
CA VAL A 57 -15.67 -3.23 5.03
C VAL A 57 -16.31 -3.30 3.64
N PRO A 58 -17.50 -2.73 3.43
CA PRO A 58 -18.14 -2.74 2.12
C PRO A 58 -17.24 -2.15 1.03
N GLY A 59 -17.08 -2.87 -0.08
CA GLY A 59 -16.25 -2.43 -1.21
C GLY A 59 -14.75 -2.61 -1.01
N LEU A 60 -14.31 -3.34 0.03
CA LEU A 60 -12.91 -3.67 0.26
C LEU A 60 -12.72 -5.19 0.37
N ASP A 61 -11.95 -5.74 -0.55
CA ASP A 61 -11.49 -7.11 -0.54
C ASP A 61 -9.99 -7.17 -0.27
N ILE A 62 -9.48 -8.33 0.17
CA ILE A 62 -8.06 -8.52 0.48
C ILE A 62 -7.54 -9.86 0.00
N VAL A 63 -6.30 -9.86 -0.52
CA VAL A 63 -5.43 -11.03 -0.56
C VAL A 63 -4.54 -10.96 0.68
N PRO A 64 -4.72 -11.85 1.66
CA PRO A 64 -4.00 -11.77 2.94
C PRO A 64 -2.55 -12.26 2.82
N ALA A 65 -1.69 -11.84 3.75
CA ALA A 65 -0.37 -12.40 3.94
C ALA A 65 -0.33 -13.47 5.04
N VAL A 66 0.60 -14.41 4.90
CA VAL A 66 0.95 -15.41 5.91
C VAL A 66 2.43 -15.37 6.19
N VAL A 67 2.87 -15.94 7.33
CA VAL A 67 4.29 -15.93 7.73
C VAL A 67 5.18 -16.64 6.71
N ASP A 68 4.66 -17.65 6.01
CA ASP A 68 5.38 -18.39 4.97
C ASP A 68 5.85 -17.49 3.80
N LEU A 69 5.21 -16.34 3.61
CA LEU A 69 5.65 -15.33 2.64
C LEU A 69 7.10 -14.85 2.89
N SER A 70 7.62 -14.98 4.12
CA SER A 70 9.03 -14.71 4.41
C SER A 70 9.99 -15.65 3.68
N GLY A 71 9.57 -16.89 3.41
CA GLY A 71 10.31 -17.86 2.61
C GLY A 71 10.25 -17.60 1.11
N ALA A 72 9.21 -16.92 0.66
CA ALA A 72 8.98 -16.65 -0.76
C ALA A 72 10.13 -15.89 -1.43
N GLU A 73 10.85 -15.02 -0.71
CA GLU A 73 12.01 -14.32 -1.27
C GLU A 73 13.14 -15.29 -1.68
N VAL A 74 13.31 -16.40 -0.98
CA VAL A 74 14.31 -17.42 -1.30
C VAL A 74 13.79 -18.29 -2.45
N GLU A 75 12.54 -18.71 -2.39
CA GLU A 75 11.91 -19.57 -3.39
C GLU A 75 11.78 -18.87 -4.75
N LEU A 76 11.43 -17.59 -4.75
CA LEU A 76 11.32 -16.78 -5.98
C LEU A 76 12.63 -16.74 -6.78
N VAL A 77 13.78 -16.92 -6.15
CA VAL A 77 15.08 -16.93 -6.86
C VAL A 77 15.15 -18.03 -7.92
N GLU A 78 14.48 -19.15 -7.69
CA GLU A 78 14.47 -20.30 -8.59
C GLU A 78 13.56 -20.11 -9.82
N PHE A 79 12.69 -19.11 -9.83
CA PHE A 79 11.78 -18.88 -10.95
C PHE A 79 12.41 -18.00 -12.04
N GLU A 80 12.26 -18.37 -13.30
CA GLU A 80 12.78 -17.57 -14.44
C GLU A 80 12.21 -16.15 -14.44
N GLU A 81 10.91 -15.99 -14.19
CA GLU A 81 10.23 -14.68 -14.19
C GLU A 81 9.92 -14.18 -12.77
N ARG A 82 10.85 -14.43 -11.84
CA ARG A 82 10.75 -14.13 -10.42
C ARG A 82 10.28 -12.71 -10.05
N THR A 83 10.46 -11.74 -10.95
CA THR A 83 10.08 -10.34 -10.73
C THR A 83 8.70 -9.97 -11.28
N HIS A 84 8.07 -10.86 -12.05
CA HIS A 84 6.81 -10.61 -12.76
C HIS A 84 5.65 -11.51 -12.27
N ARG A 85 5.88 -12.29 -11.22
CA ARG A 85 4.88 -13.25 -10.72
C ARG A 85 3.57 -12.55 -10.32
N LEU A 86 3.67 -11.49 -9.52
CA LEU A 86 2.50 -10.72 -9.09
C LEU A 86 1.80 -10.06 -10.30
N LYS A 87 2.58 -9.46 -11.21
CA LYS A 87 2.00 -8.84 -12.40
C LYS A 87 1.21 -9.85 -13.23
N LYS A 88 1.76 -11.03 -13.47
CA LYS A 88 1.06 -12.10 -14.20
C LYS A 88 -0.23 -12.54 -13.51
N ALA A 89 -0.19 -12.70 -12.18
CA ALA A 89 -1.36 -13.08 -11.42
C ALA A 89 -2.47 -12.03 -11.50
N LEU A 90 -2.11 -10.74 -11.45
CA LEU A 90 -3.05 -9.64 -11.60
C LEU A 90 -3.58 -9.54 -13.03
N ASP A 91 -2.73 -9.58 -14.04
CA ASP A 91 -3.11 -9.51 -15.46
C ASP A 91 -4.06 -10.68 -15.86
N ALA A 92 -3.92 -11.84 -15.21
CA ALA A 92 -4.76 -13.01 -15.47
C ALA A 92 -6.07 -13.04 -14.67
N GLY A 93 -6.12 -12.41 -13.50
CA GLY A 93 -7.21 -12.54 -12.55
C GLY A 93 -8.05 -11.29 -12.33
N ASP A 94 -7.62 -10.13 -12.82
CA ASP A 94 -8.41 -8.90 -12.74
C ASP A 94 -9.37 -8.81 -13.93
N ASP A 95 -10.64 -9.03 -13.64
CA ASP A 95 -11.74 -8.92 -14.61
C ASP A 95 -12.40 -7.52 -14.59
N GLY A 96 -11.77 -6.55 -13.94
CA GLY A 96 -12.26 -5.17 -13.81
C GLY A 96 -13.28 -4.99 -12.68
N GLN A 97 -13.38 -5.94 -11.77
CA GLN A 97 -14.31 -5.83 -10.63
C GLN A 97 -13.85 -4.80 -9.58
N TRP A 98 -12.57 -4.48 -9.52
CA TRP A 98 -12.01 -3.45 -8.64
C TRP A 98 -11.60 -2.20 -9.41
N ASP A 99 -11.83 -1.05 -8.80
CA ASP A 99 -11.43 0.25 -9.36
C ASP A 99 -9.97 0.58 -9.01
N ILE A 100 -9.49 0.10 -7.86
CA ILE A 100 -8.15 0.33 -7.33
C ILE A 100 -7.61 -0.94 -6.70
N CYS A 101 -6.38 -1.32 -7.07
CA CYS A 101 -5.59 -2.31 -6.37
C CYS A 101 -4.50 -1.59 -5.55
N LEU A 102 -4.49 -1.78 -4.23
CA LEU A 102 -3.43 -1.34 -3.33
C LEU A 102 -2.58 -2.53 -2.92
N ILE A 103 -1.26 -2.36 -2.96
CA ILE A 103 -0.31 -3.39 -2.53
C ILE A 103 0.46 -2.86 -1.33
N ASP A 104 0.30 -3.51 -0.17
CA ASP A 104 1.06 -3.21 1.04
C ASP A 104 2.37 -4.01 1.02
N CYS A 105 3.50 -3.31 1.10
CA CYS A 105 4.82 -3.88 0.91
C CYS A 105 5.63 -3.88 2.20
N PRO A 106 6.51 -4.89 2.41
CA PRO A 106 7.48 -4.84 3.50
C PRO A 106 8.44 -3.66 3.32
N PRO A 107 9.07 -3.19 4.41
CA PRO A 107 10.01 -2.06 4.35
C PRO A 107 11.32 -2.38 3.62
N SER A 108 11.58 -3.65 3.32
CA SER A 108 12.77 -4.09 2.58
C SER A 108 12.59 -3.93 1.06
N LEU A 109 13.70 -3.66 0.35
CA LEU A 109 13.73 -3.63 -1.12
C LEU A 109 14.11 -5.02 -1.68
N GLY A 110 13.38 -6.07 -1.24
CA GLY A 110 13.55 -7.45 -1.68
C GLY A 110 12.74 -7.82 -2.93
N LEU A 111 12.66 -9.11 -3.24
CA LEU A 111 11.90 -9.62 -4.39
C LEU A 111 10.39 -9.39 -4.25
N LEU A 112 9.84 -9.38 -3.04
CA LEU A 112 8.43 -9.07 -2.81
C LEU A 112 8.12 -7.63 -3.24
N THR A 113 8.89 -6.66 -2.74
CA THR A 113 8.73 -5.25 -3.10
C THR A 113 9.00 -5.02 -4.60
N LEU A 114 9.96 -5.73 -5.19
CA LEU A 114 10.21 -5.65 -6.62
C LEU A 114 9.02 -6.18 -7.43
N ASN A 115 8.40 -7.30 -7.04
CA ASN A 115 7.18 -7.79 -7.67
C ASN A 115 6.05 -6.77 -7.62
N ALA A 116 5.85 -6.10 -6.47
CA ALA A 116 4.87 -5.04 -6.34
C ALA A 116 5.17 -3.89 -7.31
N MET A 117 6.38 -3.36 -7.33
CA MET A 117 6.76 -2.23 -8.19
C MET A 117 6.70 -2.56 -9.70
N VAL A 118 6.86 -3.84 -10.07
CA VAL A 118 6.71 -4.30 -11.46
C VAL A 118 5.23 -4.41 -11.85
N ALA A 119 4.36 -4.71 -10.90
CA ALA A 119 2.93 -4.94 -11.13
C ALA A 119 2.08 -3.67 -11.15
N VAL A 120 2.56 -2.55 -10.55
CA VAL A 120 1.76 -1.33 -10.38
C VAL A 120 2.13 -0.22 -11.37
N GLU A 121 1.21 0.73 -11.55
CA GLU A 121 1.43 1.94 -12.37
C GLU A 121 2.06 3.07 -11.55
N SER A 122 1.79 3.11 -10.22
CA SER A 122 2.25 4.22 -9.39
C SER A 122 2.50 3.83 -7.94
N LEU A 123 3.35 4.62 -7.29
CA LEU A 123 3.76 4.47 -5.91
C LEU A 123 3.22 5.61 -5.06
N LEU A 124 2.57 5.26 -3.95
CA LEU A 124 2.30 6.17 -2.84
C LEU A 124 3.37 5.93 -1.77
N VAL A 125 4.14 6.95 -1.43
CA VAL A 125 5.29 6.86 -0.52
C VAL A 125 4.95 7.47 0.83
N PRO A 126 4.67 6.67 1.88
CA PRO A 126 4.55 7.21 3.23
C PRO A 126 5.95 7.58 3.76
N LEU A 127 6.09 8.81 4.25
CA LEU A 127 7.34 9.34 4.77
C LEU A 127 7.15 9.85 6.20
N GLN A 128 7.88 9.29 7.15
CA GLN A 128 7.93 9.84 8.50
C GLN A 128 8.86 11.05 8.52
N CYS A 129 8.42 12.15 9.18
CA CYS A 129 9.19 13.39 9.27
C CYS A 129 10.29 13.26 10.34
N GLU A 130 11.32 12.46 10.05
CA GLU A 130 12.48 12.20 10.89
C GLU A 130 13.78 12.61 10.20
N PHE A 131 14.87 12.67 10.94
CA PHE A 131 16.16 13.22 10.48
C PHE A 131 16.67 12.60 9.16
N PHE A 132 16.51 11.29 8.99
CA PHE A 132 16.98 10.58 7.78
C PHE A 132 15.94 10.48 6.65
N ALA A 133 14.83 11.21 6.75
CA ALA A 133 13.72 11.11 5.80
C ALA A 133 14.14 11.41 4.35
N LEU A 134 14.89 12.49 4.13
CA LEU A 134 15.35 12.89 2.79
C LEU A 134 16.36 11.91 2.19
N GLU A 135 17.24 11.34 3.01
CA GLU A 135 18.20 10.33 2.56
C GLU A 135 17.49 9.06 2.11
N GLY A 136 16.58 8.53 2.94
CA GLY A 136 15.78 7.34 2.60
C GLY A 136 14.91 7.57 1.36
N LEU A 137 14.31 8.74 1.24
CA LEU A 137 13.53 9.12 0.07
C LEU A 137 14.38 9.16 -1.21
N SER A 138 15.57 9.75 -1.13
CA SER A 138 16.50 9.80 -2.26
C SER A 138 16.92 8.40 -2.73
N GLN A 139 17.20 7.49 -1.80
CA GLN A 139 17.55 6.09 -2.13
C GLN A 139 16.36 5.36 -2.77
N LEU A 140 15.14 5.58 -2.27
CA LEU A 140 13.93 5.02 -2.87
C LEU A 140 13.72 5.54 -4.30
N LEU A 141 13.83 6.83 -4.54
CA LEU A 141 13.67 7.43 -5.88
C LEU A 141 14.71 6.89 -6.87
N GLN A 142 15.96 6.72 -6.46
CA GLN A 142 16.98 6.07 -7.30
C GLN A 142 16.60 4.62 -7.63
N THR A 143 16.03 3.89 -6.69
CA THR A 143 15.56 2.52 -6.92
C THR A 143 14.39 2.49 -7.90
N VAL A 144 13.43 3.41 -7.76
CA VAL A 144 12.32 3.57 -8.72
C VAL A 144 12.84 3.80 -10.13
N GLU A 145 13.82 4.69 -10.32
CA GLU A 145 14.42 4.94 -11.64
C GLU A 145 15.10 3.68 -12.22
N ARG A 146 15.78 2.87 -11.41
CA ARG A 146 16.36 1.60 -11.86
C ARG A 146 15.28 0.59 -12.28
N ILE A 147 14.17 0.53 -11.56
CA ILE A 147 13.03 -0.35 -11.88
C ILE A 147 12.35 0.13 -13.17
N ARG A 148 12.11 1.43 -13.33
CA ARG A 148 11.56 2.02 -14.56
C ARG A 148 12.40 1.67 -15.78
N ALA A 149 13.72 1.77 -15.65
CA ALA A 149 14.62 1.52 -16.77
C ALA A 149 14.66 0.05 -17.24
N ARG A 150 14.36 -0.91 -16.34
CA ARG A 150 14.58 -2.34 -16.62
C ARG A 150 13.33 -3.20 -16.64
N PHE A 151 12.35 -2.89 -15.79
CA PHE A 151 11.23 -3.79 -15.50
C PHE A 151 9.87 -3.17 -15.79
N ASN A 152 9.63 -1.91 -15.41
CA ASN A 152 8.33 -1.27 -15.54
C ASN A 152 8.48 0.20 -15.96
N ARG A 153 8.47 0.45 -17.27
CA ARG A 153 8.64 1.80 -17.85
C ARG A 153 7.51 2.77 -17.48
N GLY A 154 6.34 2.24 -17.14
CA GLY A 154 5.17 3.02 -16.75
C GLY A 154 5.16 3.45 -15.27
N LEU A 155 6.06 2.88 -14.45
CA LEU A 155 6.09 3.16 -13.01
C LEU A 155 6.31 4.65 -12.74
N SER A 156 5.44 5.24 -11.94
CA SER A 156 5.53 6.64 -11.52
C SER A 156 5.45 6.80 -10.01
N VAL A 157 5.87 7.93 -9.47
CA VAL A 157 5.59 8.30 -8.07
C VAL A 157 4.35 9.19 -8.07
N MET A 158 3.22 8.67 -7.60
CA MET A 158 1.97 9.39 -7.47
C MET A 158 2.10 10.51 -6.44
N GLY A 159 2.80 10.21 -5.34
CA GLY A 159 3.07 11.21 -4.33
C GLY A 159 3.71 10.69 -3.06
N VAL A 160 4.19 11.64 -2.27
CA VAL A 160 4.76 11.42 -0.94
C VAL A 160 3.78 11.95 0.09
N VAL A 161 3.37 11.11 1.06
CA VAL A 161 2.51 11.50 2.18
C VAL A 161 3.31 11.56 3.46
N LEU A 162 3.28 12.71 4.13
CA LEU A 162 3.94 12.91 5.41
C LEU A 162 3.13 12.24 6.51
N THR A 163 3.75 11.32 7.24
CA THR A 163 3.11 10.52 8.28
C THR A 163 3.75 10.74 9.64
N MET A 164 3.07 10.29 10.70
CA MET A 164 3.51 10.48 12.08
C MET A 164 3.82 11.94 12.41
N TYR A 165 3.11 12.86 11.75
CA TYR A 165 3.35 14.30 11.85
C TYR A 165 3.00 14.82 13.24
N ASP A 166 3.96 15.39 13.95
CA ASP A 166 3.76 16.02 15.25
C ASP A 166 4.09 17.53 15.16
N ARG A 167 3.05 18.37 15.15
CA ARG A 167 3.18 19.85 15.08
C ARG A 167 3.97 20.47 16.24
N ARG A 168 4.14 19.74 17.34
CA ARG A 168 4.90 20.22 18.51
C ARG A 168 6.41 20.03 18.34
N ASN A 169 6.82 19.23 17.36
CA ASN A 169 8.21 18.91 17.10
C ASN A 169 8.75 19.76 15.93
N LYS A 170 9.66 20.70 16.22
CA LYS A 170 10.29 21.58 15.23
C LYS A 170 11.03 20.81 14.12
N LEU A 171 11.60 19.65 14.43
CA LEU A 171 12.24 18.81 13.43
C LEU A 171 11.22 18.32 12.39
N THR A 172 10.02 17.95 12.82
CA THR A 172 8.94 17.54 11.92
C THR A 172 8.57 18.64 10.92
N GLU A 173 8.46 19.88 11.40
CA GLU A 173 8.17 21.06 10.56
C GLU A 173 9.31 21.29 9.57
N GLN A 174 10.55 21.33 10.04
CA GLN A 174 11.73 21.54 9.19
C GLN A 174 11.84 20.45 8.10
N VAL A 175 11.72 19.16 8.44
CA VAL A 175 11.76 18.07 7.48
C VAL A 175 10.61 18.18 6.46
N SER A 176 9.41 18.55 6.91
CA SER A 176 8.27 18.78 6.02
C SER A 176 8.55 19.87 5.00
N ASP A 177 9.10 20.99 5.44
CA ASP A 177 9.44 22.12 4.56
C ASP A 177 10.54 21.74 3.55
N ASP A 178 11.57 21.04 3.99
CA ASP A 178 12.66 20.57 3.14
C ASP A 178 12.14 19.59 2.08
N VAL A 179 11.28 18.62 2.45
CA VAL A 179 10.67 17.66 1.51
C VAL A 179 9.79 18.39 0.50
N ARG A 180 8.96 19.35 0.94
CA ARG A 180 8.10 20.14 0.07
C ARG A 180 8.91 21.06 -0.86
N ALA A 181 10.01 21.64 -0.38
CA ALA A 181 10.92 22.44 -1.20
C ALA A 181 11.60 21.60 -2.30
N CYS A 182 11.94 20.34 -2.00
CA CYS A 182 12.59 19.44 -2.94
C CYS A 182 11.63 18.84 -3.98
N LEU A 183 10.42 18.45 -3.59
CA LEU A 183 9.51 17.65 -4.41
C LEU A 183 8.26 18.42 -4.88
N GLY A 184 7.99 19.59 -4.33
CA GLY A 184 6.86 20.42 -4.75
C GLY A 184 5.52 19.68 -4.69
N ASN A 185 4.79 19.72 -5.80
CA ASN A 185 3.44 19.14 -5.93
C ASN A 185 3.37 17.61 -5.83
N VAL A 186 4.51 16.91 -5.81
CA VAL A 186 4.55 15.46 -5.57
C VAL A 186 4.20 15.13 -4.11
N VAL A 187 4.43 16.08 -3.18
CA VAL A 187 4.03 15.92 -1.78
C VAL A 187 2.54 16.17 -1.63
N PHE A 188 1.82 15.28 -0.96
CA PHE A 188 0.42 15.50 -0.64
C PHE A 188 0.27 16.69 0.34
N ASP A 189 -0.79 17.47 0.15
CA ASP A 189 -1.13 18.54 1.10
C ASP A 189 -1.58 17.96 2.43
N THR A 190 -2.30 16.85 2.37
CA THR A 190 -2.75 16.09 3.53
C THR A 190 -1.57 15.45 4.25
N VAL A 191 -1.49 15.65 5.57
CA VAL A 191 -0.53 14.99 6.45
C VAL A 191 -1.26 14.04 7.41
N ILE A 192 -0.64 12.91 7.73
CA ILE A 192 -1.20 11.96 8.71
C ILE A 192 -0.57 12.26 10.07
N PRO A 193 -1.35 12.74 11.04
CA PRO A 193 -0.83 13.10 12.36
C PRO A 193 -0.45 11.85 13.16
N ARG A 194 0.50 12.02 14.07
CA ARG A 194 0.74 11.03 15.12
C ARG A 194 -0.52 10.92 15.98
N ASN A 195 -1.14 9.73 16.00
CA ASN A 195 -2.41 9.54 16.68
C ASN A 195 -2.49 8.14 17.30
N VAL A 196 -2.79 8.06 18.59
CA VAL A 196 -2.86 6.81 19.37
C VAL A 196 -3.95 5.88 18.83
N ARG A 197 -5.08 6.40 18.36
CA ARG A 197 -6.18 5.60 17.80
C ARG A 197 -5.77 4.80 16.57
N LEU A 198 -4.87 5.36 15.74
CA LEU A 198 -4.31 4.64 14.58
C LEU A 198 -3.47 3.44 15.02
N SER A 199 -2.78 3.54 16.16
CA SER A 199 -1.94 2.45 16.70
C SER A 199 -2.75 1.43 17.48
N GLU A 200 -3.87 1.82 18.08
CA GLU A 200 -4.75 0.93 18.86
C GLU A 200 -5.65 0.08 17.96
N ALA A 201 -6.20 0.66 16.89
CA ALA A 201 -7.17 0.02 16.02
C ALA A 201 -6.77 -1.40 15.55
N PRO A 202 -5.52 -1.67 15.10
CA PRO A 202 -5.10 -3.01 14.69
C PRO A 202 -5.16 -4.05 15.81
N SER A 203 -4.97 -3.67 17.08
CA SER A 203 -5.08 -4.59 18.22
C SER A 203 -6.50 -5.09 18.46
N HIS A 204 -7.50 -4.39 17.89
CA HIS A 204 -8.90 -4.78 17.90
C HIS A 204 -9.34 -5.45 16.58
N GLY A 205 -8.41 -5.68 15.64
CA GLY A 205 -8.73 -6.21 14.32
C GLY A 205 -9.65 -5.29 13.49
N LEU A 206 -9.61 -3.99 13.75
CA LEU A 206 -10.48 -3.01 13.10
C LEU A 206 -9.67 -1.94 12.38
N PRO A 207 -10.08 -1.56 11.15
CA PRO A 207 -9.57 -0.35 10.53
C PRO A 207 -9.84 0.88 11.39
N ALA A 208 -8.91 1.84 11.42
CA ALA A 208 -9.04 3.04 12.25
C ALA A 208 -10.34 3.82 12.01
N LEU A 209 -10.82 3.87 10.77
CA LEU A 209 -12.08 4.53 10.42
C LEU A 209 -13.31 3.87 11.06
N ILE A 210 -13.27 2.56 11.29
CA ILE A 210 -14.34 1.82 11.98
C ILE A 210 -14.16 1.93 13.49
N TYR A 211 -12.92 1.85 13.97
CA TYR A 211 -12.57 1.91 15.38
C TYR A 211 -12.92 3.28 15.99
N ASP A 212 -12.50 4.38 15.35
CA ASP A 212 -12.80 5.75 15.75
C ASP A 212 -12.77 6.69 14.53
N HIS A 213 -13.91 6.87 13.87
CA HIS A 213 -14.03 7.70 12.68
C HIS A 213 -13.81 9.21 12.92
N ARG A 214 -13.91 9.67 14.19
CA ARG A 214 -13.78 11.09 14.57
C ARG A 214 -12.38 11.46 15.03
N CYS A 215 -11.47 10.49 15.15
CA CYS A 215 -10.12 10.83 15.54
C CYS A 215 -9.39 11.57 14.39
N PRO A 216 -8.45 12.47 14.72
CA PRO A 216 -7.70 13.23 13.70
C PRO A 216 -6.98 12.36 12.68
N GLY A 217 -6.57 11.15 13.07
CA GLY A 217 -5.95 10.19 12.17
C GLY A 217 -6.91 9.66 11.11
N SER A 218 -8.14 9.30 11.50
CA SER A 218 -9.17 8.82 10.57
C SER A 218 -9.61 9.91 9.60
N GLU A 219 -9.85 11.13 10.09
CA GLU A 219 -10.17 12.29 9.26
C GLU A 219 -9.06 12.58 8.24
N ALA A 220 -7.79 12.49 8.67
CA ALA A 220 -6.66 12.68 7.78
C ALA A 220 -6.61 11.62 6.67
N TYR A 221 -6.89 10.34 6.96
CA TYR A 221 -6.95 9.30 5.92
C TYR A 221 -8.10 9.50 4.94
N ILE A 222 -9.25 10.02 5.38
CA ILE A 222 -10.36 10.38 4.47
C ILE A 222 -9.93 11.53 3.55
N ASN A 223 -9.28 12.56 4.08
CA ASN A 223 -8.79 13.67 3.29
C ASN A 223 -7.71 13.23 2.30
N LEU A 224 -6.78 12.36 2.74
CA LEU A 224 -5.78 11.77 1.86
C LEU A 224 -6.42 10.94 0.74
N ALA A 225 -7.47 10.17 1.03
CA ALA A 225 -8.18 9.42 0.00
C ALA A 225 -8.81 10.34 -1.05
N ARG A 226 -9.44 11.45 -0.62
CA ARG A 226 -10.01 12.44 -1.55
C ARG A 226 -8.93 13.10 -2.42
N GLU A 227 -7.80 13.48 -1.81
CA GLU A 227 -6.68 14.07 -2.53
C GLU A 227 -6.06 13.07 -3.51
N LEU A 228 -5.91 11.78 -3.11
CA LEU A 228 -5.44 10.73 -3.98
C LEU A 228 -6.39 10.55 -5.18
N ILE A 229 -7.69 10.46 -4.94
CA ILE A 229 -8.71 10.33 -5.99
C ILE A 229 -8.61 11.50 -6.99
N SER A 230 -8.36 12.72 -6.53
CA SER A 230 -8.21 13.89 -7.42
C SER A 230 -6.95 13.81 -8.30
N ARG A 231 -5.97 12.98 -7.94
CA ARG A 231 -4.73 12.75 -8.72
C ARG A 231 -4.85 11.55 -9.67
N LEU A 232 -5.90 10.73 -9.54
CA LEU A 232 -6.14 9.62 -10.46
C LEU A 232 -6.64 10.16 -11.81
N PRO A 233 -6.34 9.48 -12.93
CA PRO A 233 -6.98 9.78 -14.21
C PRO A 233 -8.50 9.63 -14.09
N GLU A 234 -9.24 10.43 -14.88
CA GLU A 234 -10.71 10.36 -14.87
C GLU A 234 -11.17 8.91 -15.07
N ARG A 235 -12.07 8.48 -14.17
CA ARG A 235 -12.68 7.15 -14.23
C ARG A 235 -13.38 6.98 -15.57
N LYS A 236 -12.95 6.05 -16.40
CA LYS A 236 -13.74 5.63 -17.56
C LYS A 236 -14.97 4.93 -17.02
N VAL A 237 -16.07 5.66 -16.89
CA VAL A 237 -17.38 5.06 -16.61
C VAL A 237 -17.70 4.23 -17.84
N ALA A 238 -17.67 2.91 -17.69
CA ALA A 238 -18.21 2.01 -18.73
C ALA A 238 -19.71 2.35 -18.88
N ALA A 239 -20.10 2.78 -20.07
CA ALA A 239 -21.47 3.08 -20.43
C ALA A 239 -22.31 1.81 -20.54
#